data_697ee284e03b06c6855e18a4a5da07d8
#
_entry.id   697ee284e03b06c6855e18a4a5da07d8
#
_cell.length_a   1.000
_cell.length_b   1.000
_cell.length_c   1.000
_cell.angle_alpha   90.00
_cell.angle_beta   90.00
_cell.angle_gamma   90.00
#
_symmetry.space_group_name_H-M   'P 1'
#
loop_
_entity.id
_entity.type
_entity.pdbx_description
1 polymer ?
#
loop_
_entity_poly.entity_id
_entity_poly.type
_entity_poly.pdbx_seq_one_letter_code
_entity_poly.pdbx_strand_id
1 'polypeptide(L)'
;QPGDDGWVYLALAAAGGLIGADGRSWLPTPLADRWRTDSLWGQWVSLREAWRHIPQLPGNLGNALGASAPATAQAWRRLIHRELHSAEPGTPIETKVIANRIRWRQPGTTVDDSLVEAVLDECRVLGMVALDARTDLVDARTCADMPERTDEVILQSDLTAVAPGPLTPDTAADLALLADRESTG
;
A
#
# COMPACT_ATOMS: atom_id res chain seq x y z
N GLN A 1 -4.26 5.04 19.02
CA GLN A 1 -5.04 4.71 17.80
C GLN A 1 -4.13 4.91 16.60
N PRO A 2 -4.11 4.02 15.61
CA PRO A 2 -3.40 4.29 14.37
C PRO A 2 -3.96 5.58 13.76
N GLY A 3 -3.10 6.42 13.15
CA GLY A 3 -3.55 7.53 12.31
C GLY A 3 -4.43 7.00 11.17
N ASP A 4 -5.09 7.90 10.41
CA ASP A 4 -6.05 7.51 9.36
C ASP A 4 -5.48 6.47 8.38
N ASP A 5 -4.19 6.53 8.06
CA ASP A 5 -3.52 5.55 7.17
C ASP A 5 -3.26 4.19 7.83
N GLY A 6 -3.22 4.11 9.15
CA GLY A 6 -2.90 2.88 9.88
C GLY A 6 -3.87 1.73 9.59
N TRP A 7 -5.14 2.06 9.30
CA TRP A 7 -6.14 1.06 8.96
C TRP A 7 -5.94 0.43 7.58
N VAL A 8 -5.38 1.18 6.63
CA VAL A 8 -5.05 0.65 5.30
C VAL A 8 -3.95 -0.40 5.42
N TYR A 9 -2.88 -0.11 6.18
CA TYR A 9 -1.80 -1.07 6.42
C TYR A 9 -2.29 -2.34 7.13
N LEU A 10 -3.16 -2.19 8.14
CA LEU A 10 -3.73 -3.34 8.84
C LEU A 10 -4.60 -4.20 7.91
N ALA A 11 -5.44 -3.57 7.08
CA ALA A 11 -6.29 -4.26 6.12
C ALA A 11 -5.46 -4.97 5.04
N LEU A 12 -4.39 -4.34 4.55
CA LEU A 12 -3.45 -4.94 3.60
C LEU A 12 -2.76 -6.17 4.21
N ALA A 13 -2.24 -6.03 5.44
CA ALA A 13 -1.57 -7.12 6.12
C ALA A 13 -2.52 -8.31 6.40
N ALA A 14 -3.76 -8.03 6.81
CA ALA A 14 -4.77 -9.06 7.04
C ALA A 14 -5.20 -9.75 5.72
N ALA A 15 -5.48 -8.97 4.67
CA ALA A 15 -5.87 -9.50 3.37
C ALA A 15 -4.74 -10.28 2.69
N GLY A 16 -3.49 -9.86 2.92
CA GLY A 16 -2.27 -10.57 2.48
C GLY A 16 -1.92 -11.80 3.31
N GLY A 17 -2.68 -12.07 4.38
CA GLY A 17 -2.40 -13.19 5.28
C GLY A 17 -1.12 -13.02 6.10
N LEU A 18 -0.57 -11.80 6.18
CA LEU A 18 0.65 -11.50 6.96
C LEU A 18 0.35 -11.46 8.46
N ILE A 19 -0.87 -11.12 8.83
CA ILE A 19 -1.36 -11.14 10.20
C ILE A 19 -2.63 -11.98 10.29
N GLY A 20 -2.82 -12.64 11.42
CA GLY A 20 -4.00 -13.41 11.76
C GLY A 20 -4.58 -12.97 13.10
N ALA A 21 -5.91 -13.09 13.25
CA ALA A 21 -6.57 -12.80 14.51
C ALA A 21 -6.35 -13.96 15.49
N ASP A 22 -5.95 -13.61 16.72
CA ASP A 22 -5.89 -14.52 17.86
C ASP A 22 -6.68 -13.90 19.02
N GLY A 23 -7.94 -14.26 19.10
CA GLY A 23 -8.87 -13.69 20.07
C GLY A 23 -9.04 -12.18 19.86
N ARG A 24 -8.44 -11.36 20.74
CA ARG A 24 -8.51 -9.88 20.68
C ARG A 24 -7.25 -9.23 20.11
N SER A 25 -6.29 -10.02 19.67
CA SER A 25 -5.00 -9.55 19.18
C SER A 25 -4.77 -9.95 17.73
N TRP A 26 -3.93 -9.21 17.06
CA TRP A 26 -3.41 -9.56 15.74
C TRP A 26 -1.96 -10.02 15.89
N LEU A 27 -1.65 -11.18 15.34
CA LEU A 27 -0.31 -11.76 15.41
C LEU A 27 0.25 -11.97 14.00
N PRO A 28 1.56 -11.82 13.80
CA PRO A 28 2.22 -12.19 12.57
C PRO A 28 2.04 -13.67 12.28
N THR A 29 1.86 -14.01 11.02
CA THR A 29 1.81 -15.39 10.54
C THR A 29 3.19 -15.83 10.03
N PRO A 30 3.43 -17.13 9.83
CA PRO A 30 4.67 -17.62 9.17
C PRO A 30 4.87 -17.05 7.75
N LEU A 31 3.80 -16.55 7.11
CA LEU A 31 3.89 -15.88 5.82
C LEU A 31 4.56 -14.51 5.95
N ALA A 32 4.36 -13.82 7.07
CA ALA A 32 5.00 -12.53 7.34
C ALA A 32 6.54 -12.65 7.35
N ASP A 33 7.09 -13.72 7.89
CA ASP A 33 8.54 -13.93 7.92
C ASP A 33 9.11 -14.12 6.51
N ARG A 34 8.43 -14.88 5.67
CA ARG A 34 8.80 -15.04 4.26
C ARG A 34 8.68 -13.74 3.49
N TRP A 35 7.59 -13.00 3.70
CA TRP A 35 7.35 -11.71 3.06
C TRP A 35 8.44 -10.70 3.43
N ARG A 36 8.88 -10.65 4.69
CA ARG A 36 9.94 -9.75 5.15
C ARG A 36 11.27 -9.97 4.42
N THR A 37 11.58 -11.20 4.03
CA THR A 37 12.84 -11.56 3.34
C THR A 37 12.75 -11.45 1.82
N ASP A 38 11.55 -11.21 1.27
CA ASP A 38 11.38 -11.01 -0.17
C ASP A 38 11.94 -9.65 -0.62
N SER A 39 12.16 -9.50 -1.93
CA SER A 39 12.50 -8.22 -2.54
C SER A 39 11.43 -7.17 -2.25
N LEU A 40 11.80 -5.88 -2.27
CA LEU A 40 10.82 -4.80 -2.08
C LEU A 40 9.73 -4.85 -3.16
N TRP A 41 10.09 -5.22 -4.38
CA TRP A 41 9.13 -5.43 -5.46
C TRP A 41 8.17 -6.59 -5.15
N GLY A 42 8.67 -7.74 -4.72
CA GLY A 42 7.85 -8.90 -4.33
C GLY A 42 6.90 -8.56 -3.18
N GLN A 43 7.40 -7.82 -2.18
CA GLN A 43 6.60 -7.31 -1.09
C GLN A 43 5.47 -6.40 -1.58
N TRP A 44 5.80 -5.45 -2.44
CA TRP A 44 4.82 -4.51 -2.99
C TRP A 44 3.77 -5.22 -3.86
N VAL A 45 4.19 -6.13 -4.74
CA VAL A 45 3.26 -6.90 -5.60
C VAL A 45 2.28 -7.70 -4.75
N SER A 46 2.76 -8.34 -3.69
CA SER A 46 1.89 -9.12 -2.80
C SER A 46 0.87 -8.23 -2.05
N LEU A 47 1.28 -7.05 -1.59
CA LEU A 47 0.36 -6.08 -0.97
C LEU A 47 -0.65 -5.50 -1.95
N ARG A 48 -0.21 -5.19 -3.19
CA ARG A 48 -1.12 -4.73 -4.25
C ARG A 48 -2.15 -5.80 -4.61
N GLU A 49 -1.77 -7.06 -4.65
CA GLU A 49 -2.71 -8.15 -4.89
C GLU A 49 -3.65 -8.32 -3.70
N ALA A 50 -3.14 -8.27 -2.47
CA ALA A 50 -3.95 -8.29 -1.26
C ALA A 50 -4.99 -7.15 -1.24
N TRP A 51 -4.59 -5.93 -1.65
CA TRP A 51 -5.48 -4.78 -1.76
C TRP A 51 -6.72 -5.05 -2.60
N ARG A 52 -6.57 -5.75 -3.72
CA ARG A 52 -7.70 -6.10 -4.60
C ARG A 52 -8.72 -7.00 -3.91
N HIS A 53 -8.29 -7.72 -2.89
CA HIS A 53 -9.09 -8.71 -2.17
C HIS A 53 -9.58 -8.24 -0.80
N ILE A 54 -9.24 -7.01 -0.37
CA ILE A 54 -9.78 -6.44 0.87
C ILE A 54 -11.30 -6.44 0.82
N PRO A 55 -11.99 -7.13 1.76
CA PRO A 55 -13.44 -7.29 1.72
C PRO A 55 -14.22 -6.08 2.22
N GLN A 56 -13.55 -5.16 2.93
CA GLN A 56 -14.17 -3.96 3.46
C GLN A 56 -14.32 -2.88 2.38
N LEU A 57 -15.39 -2.09 2.47
CA LEU A 57 -15.59 -0.94 1.61
C LEU A 57 -14.49 0.10 1.84
N PRO A 58 -13.99 0.77 0.77
CA PRO A 58 -13.07 1.89 0.90
C PRO A 58 -13.65 2.98 1.81
N GLY A 59 -12.79 3.64 2.59
CA GLY A 59 -13.19 4.64 3.57
C GLY A 59 -13.80 4.09 4.87
N ASN A 60 -14.07 2.78 4.97
CA ASN A 60 -14.64 2.12 6.14
C ASN A 60 -13.73 1.07 6.79
N LEU A 61 -12.45 1.07 6.47
CA LEU A 61 -11.51 0.05 6.93
C LEU A 61 -11.42 -0.03 8.46
N GLY A 62 -11.45 1.12 9.15
CA GLY A 62 -11.36 1.19 10.61
C GLY A 62 -12.58 0.62 11.34
N ASN A 63 -13.77 0.75 10.77
CA ASN A 63 -15.01 0.26 11.37
C ASN A 63 -15.31 -1.20 11.00
N ALA A 64 -14.55 -1.80 10.15
CA ALA A 64 -15.01 -2.88 9.31
C ALA A 64 -14.09 -4.08 9.25
N LEU A 65 -13.18 -4.28 10.17
CA LEU A 65 -12.64 -5.62 10.37
C LEU A 65 -13.76 -6.63 10.76
N GLY A 66 -14.97 -6.14 10.99
CA GLY A 66 -16.18 -6.94 11.22
C GLY A 66 -17.28 -6.87 10.17
N ALA A 67 -17.37 -5.82 9.34
CA ALA A 67 -18.43 -5.68 8.34
C ALA A 67 -17.82 -5.73 6.93
N SER A 68 -18.18 -6.73 6.14
CA SER A 68 -17.64 -6.93 4.81
C SER A 68 -18.72 -6.90 3.72
N ALA A 69 -18.39 -6.25 2.61
CA ALA A 69 -19.16 -6.30 1.37
C ALA A 69 -18.21 -6.64 0.21
N PRO A 70 -17.61 -7.85 0.19
CA PRO A 70 -16.46 -8.17 -0.61
C PRO A 70 -16.68 -7.94 -2.11
N ALA A 71 -17.83 -8.35 -2.64
CA ALA A 71 -18.13 -8.19 -4.05
C ALA A 71 -18.15 -6.70 -4.48
N THR A 72 -18.79 -5.85 -3.68
CA THR A 72 -18.90 -4.41 -3.92
C THR A 72 -17.54 -3.73 -3.75
N ALA A 73 -16.84 -4.03 -2.67
CA ALA A 73 -15.53 -3.46 -2.36
C ALA A 73 -14.49 -3.75 -3.46
N GLN A 74 -14.40 -5.01 -3.88
CA GLN A 74 -13.52 -5.44 -4.95
C GLN A 74 -13.91 -4.84 -6.31
N ALA A 75 -15.22 -4.70 -6.57
CA ALA A 75 -15.69 -4.07 -7.81
C ALA A 75 -15.23 -2.61 -7.91
N TRP A 76 -15.32 -1.83 -6.83
CA TRP A 76 -14.87 -0.45 -6.79
C TRP A 76 -13.36 -0.32 -7.00
N ARG A 77 -12.56 -1.13 -6.29
CA ARG A 77 -11.10 -1.13 -6.48
C ARG A 77 -10.70 -1.50 -7.91
N ARG A 78 -11.32 -2.53 -8.49
CA ARG A 78 -11.08 -2.89 -9.91
C ARG A 78 -11.49 -1.79 -10.87
N LEU A 79 -12.62 -1.13 -10.61
CA LEU A 79 -13.13 -0.08 -11.48
C LEU A 79 -12.18 1.12 -11.50
N ILE A 80 -11.79 1.62 -10.34
CA ILE A 80 -10.89 2.76 -10.22
C ILE A 80 -9.48 2.41 -10.70
N HIS A 81 -8.96 1.24 -10.36
CA HIS A 81 -7.68 0.79 -10.91
C HIS A 81 -7.68 0.75 -12.45
N ARG A 82 -8.77 0.34 -13.08
CA ARG A 82 -8.90 0.37 -14.54
C ARG A 82 -8.86 1.80 -15.09
N GLU A 83 -9.49 2.77 -14.42
CA GLU A 83 -9.42 4.17 -14.82
C GLU A 83 -8.01 4.73 -14.68
N LEU A 84 -7.30 4.40 -13.61
CA LEU A 84 -5.88 4.76 -13.45
C LEU A 84 -5.02 4.12 -14.55
N HIS A 85 -5.23 2.83 -14.84
CA HIS A 85 -4.47 2.12 -15.87
C HIS A 85 -4.71 2.69 -17.28
N SER A 86 -5.86 3.33 -17.54
CA SER A 86 -6.16 3.96 -18.83
C SER A 86 -5.52 5.34 -19.01
N ALA A 87 -4.89 5.89 -17.98
CA ALA A 87 -4.16 7.15 -18.03
C ALA A 87 -2.66 6.88 -18.23
N GLU A 88 -1.93 7.81 -18.82
CA GLU A 88 -0.46 7.74 -18.92
C GLU A 88 0.20 8.09 -17.58
N PRO A 89 1.41 7.55 -17.28
CA PRO A 89 2.19 7.99 -16.13
C PRO A 89 2.38 9.51 -16.11
N GLY A 90 2.32 10.11 -14.91
CA GLY A 90 2.38 11.56 -14.74
C GLY A 90 1.07 12.30 -15.02
N THR A 91 0.01 11.59 -15.46
CA THR A 91 -1.31 12.23 -15.64
C THR A 91 -1.86 12.64 -14.27
N PRO A 92 -2.30 13.92 -14.11
CA PRO A 92 -2.98 14.37 -12.90
C PRO A 92 -4.24 13.55 -12.61
N ILE A 93 -4.43 13.16 -11.36
CA ILE A 93 -5.55 12.35 -10.90
C ILE A 93 -6.42 13.20 -9.97
N GLU A 94 -7.61 13.50 -10.42
CA GLU A 94 -8.63 14.19 -9.65
C GLU A 94 -9.85 13.28 -9.46
N THR A 95 -10.38 13.23 -8.24
CA THR A 95 -11.57 12.43 -7.88
C THR A 95 -12.73 12.67 -8.81
N LYS A 96 -13.04 13.94 -9.10
CA LYS A 96 -14.17 14.32 -9.98
C LYS A 96 -13.96 13.81 -11.42
N VAL A 97 -12.73 13.85 -11.92
CA VAL A 97 -12.40 13.37 -13.28
C VAL A 97 -12.62 11.87 -13.35
N ILE A 98 -12.11 11.13 -12.39
CA ILE A 98 -12.31 9.67 -12.30
C ILE A 98 -13.79 9.33 -12.16
N ALA A 99 -14.51 9.97 -11.24
CA ALA A 99 -15.94 9.75 -11.02
C ALA A 99 -16.75 10.02 -12.30
N ASN A 100 -16.46 11.11 -13.01
CA ASN A 100 -17.15 11.44 -14.26
C ASN A 100 -16.85 10.44 -15.38
N ARG A 101 -15.61 9.94 -15.50
CA ARG A 101 -15.27 8.88 -16.45
C ARG A 101 -16.04 7.59 -16.15
N ILE A 102 -16.18 7.22 -14.88
CA ILE A 102 -16.96 6.05 -14.47
C ILE A 102 -18.43 6.24 -14.83
N ARG A 103 -19.05 7.39 -14.51
CA ARG A 103 -20.44 7.72 -14.86
C ARG A 103 -20.67 7.64 -16.37
N TRP A 104 -19.73 8.16 -17.14
CA TRP A 104 -19.80 8.10 -18.60
C TRP A 104 -19.75 6.68 -19.17
N ARG A 105 -18.82 5.87 -18.65
CA ARG A 105 -18.64 4.49 -19.13
C ARG A 105 -19.71 3.52 -18.61
N GLN A 106 -20.31 3.82 -17.48
CA GLN A 106 -21.31 2.98 -16.81
C GLN A 106 -22.50 3.82 -16.34
N PRO A 107 -23.39 4.26 -17.25
CA PRO A 107 -24.50 5.18 -16.91
C PRO A 107 -25.46 4.66 -15.86
N GLY A 108 -25.51 3.35 -15.61
CA GLY A 108 -26.38 2.75 -14.58
C GLY A 108 -25.74 2.67 -13.18
N THR A 109 -24.48 3.10 -13.02
CA THR A 109 -23.77 3.01 -11.74
C THR A 109 -23.91 4.32 -10.97
N THR A 110 -24.46 4.24 -9.74
CA THR A 110 -24.41 5.38 -8.82
C THR A 110 -22.98 5.52 -8.31
N VAL A 111 -22.31 6.63 -8.64
CA VAL A 111 -20.95 6.92 -8.25
C VAL A 111 -20.95 7.94 -7.13
N ASP A 112 -20.45 7.53 -5.96
CA ASP A 112 -20.19 8.40 -4.82
C ASP A 112 -18.75 8.90 -4.89
N ASP A 113 -18.55 10.21 -4.96
CA ASP A 113 -17.23 10.84 -5.04
C ASP A 113 -16.39 10.54 -3.78
N SER A 114 -17.02 10.39 -2.62
CA SER A 114 -16.32 10.03 -1.37
C SER A 114 -15.73 8.62 -1.42
N LEU A 115 -16.43 7.70 -2.06
CA LEU A 115 -15.95 6.34 -2.26
C LEU A 115 -14.79 6.28 -3.27
N VAL A 116 -14.86 7.11 -4.32
CA VAL A 116 -13.75 7.26 -5.28
C VAL A 116 -12.53 7.82 -4.58
N GLU A 117 -12.67 8.87 -3.77
CA GLU A 117 -11.57 9.46 -3.00
C GLU A 117 -10.94 8.44 -2.05
N ALA A 118 -11.75 7.69 -1.31
CA ALA A 118 -11.25 6.67 -0.40
C ALA A 118 -10.41 5.58 -1.10
N VAL A 119 -10.79 5.17 -2.33
CA VAL A 119 -9.96 4.25 -3.11
C VAL A 119 -8.69 4.92 -3.61
N LEU A 120 -8.74 6.20 -3.97
CA LEU A 120 -7.54 6.94 -4.37
C LEU A 120 -6.57 7.10 -3.21
N ASP A 121 -7.06 7.30 -1.96
CA ASP A 121 -6.24 7.30 -0.77
C ASP A 121 -5.53 5.96 -0.55
N GLU A 122 -6.24 4.85 -0.72
CA GLU A 122 -5.62 3.52 -0.72
C GLU A 122 -4.55 3.39 -1.82
N CYS A 123 -4.79 3.96 -3.01
CA CYS A 123 -3.82 3.98 -4.10
C CYS A 123 -2.60 4.85 -3.78
N ARG A 124 -2.77 5.96 -3.03
CA ARG A 124 -1.65 6.80 -2.54
C ARG A 124 -0.77 6.02 -1.57
N VAL A 125 -1.36 5.29 -0.63
CA VAL A 125 -0.62 4.43 0.31
C VAL A 125 0.20 3.36 -0.43
N LEU A 126 -0.32 2.83 -1.54
CA LEU A 126 0.39 1.86 -2.39
C LEU A 126 1.36 2.51 -3.40
N GLY A 127 1.47 3.84 -3.42
CA GLY A 127 2.32 4.56 -4.36
C GLY A 127 1.84 4.52 -5.81
N MET A 128 0.65 4.02 -6.09
CA MET A 128 0.04 4.03 -7.44
C MET A 128 -0.39 5.44 -7.87
N VAL A 129 -0.60 6.32 -6.89
CA VAL A 129 -0.81 7.76 -7.07
C VAL A 129 0.16 8.47 -6.14
N ALA A 130 0.95 9.42 -6.67
CA ALA A 130 1.88 10.24 -5.92
C ALA A 130 1.88 11.68 -6.47
N LEU A 131 1.99 12.68 -5.61
CA LEU A 131 1.92 14.10 -5.99
C LEU A 131 0.70 14.40 -6.88
N ASP A 132 -0.44 13.81 -6.54
CA ASP A 132 -1.69 13.87 -7.29
C ASP A 132 -1.60 13.45 -8.76
N ALA A 133 -0.61 12.61 -9.09
CA ALA A 133 -0.45 12.05 -10.44
C ALA A 133 -0.34 10.52 -10.39
N ARG A 134 -0.71 9.89 -11.50
CA ARG A 134 -0.53 8.46 -11.69
C ARG A 134 0.94 8.10 -11.80
N THR A 135 1.36 7.04 -11.13
CA THR A 135 2.72 6.49 -11.20
C THR A 135 2.78 5.23 -12.10
N ASP A 136 3.99 4.81 -12.46
CA ASP A 136 4.23 3.55 -13.21
C ASP A 136 3.81 2.31 -12.42
N LEU A 137 3.73 2.39 -11.10
CA LEU A 137 3.31 1.28 -10.24
C LEU A 137 1.87 0.79 -10.52
N VAL A 138 1.03 1.61 -11.15
CA VAL A 138 -0.31 1.17 -11.58
C VAL A 138 -0.22 -0.03 -12.52
N ASP A 139 0.72 -0.04 -13.43
CA ASP A 139 0.88 -1.11 -14.42
C ASP A 139 1.53 -2.36 -13.84
N ALA A 140 2.31 -2.23 -12.78
CA ALA A 140 3.07 -3.30 -12.14
C ALA A 140 3.89 -4.16 -13.11
N ARG A 141 4.43 -3.52 -14.16
CA ARG A 141 5.16 -4.22 -15.22
C ARG A 141 6.67 -4.24 -15.01
N THR A 142 7.18 -3.29 -14.23
CA THR A 142 8.62 -3.13 -14.00
C THR A 142 8.90 -2.80 -12.55
N CYS A 143 10.00 -3.34 -12.03
CA CYS A 143 10.56 -2.98 -10.73
C CYS A 143 11.79 -2.06 -10.88
N ALA A 144 11.99 -1.48 -12.06
CA ALA A 144 13.24 -0.80 -12.41
C ALA A 144 13.61 0.35 -11.45
N ASP A 145 12.61 0.95 -10.79
CA ASP A 145 12.81 2.09 -9.90
C ASP A 145 12.74 1.72 -8.41
N MET A 146 12.52 0.44 -8.07
CA MET A 146 12.56 0.03 -6.67
C MET A 146 14.01 -0.23 -6.24
N PRO A 147 14.49 0.43 -5.18
CA PRO A 147 15.87 0.25 -4.72
C PRO A 147 16.09 -1.19 -4.25
N GLU A 148 17.27 -1.73 -4.55
CA GLU A 148 17.70 -3.00 -3.96
C GLU A 148 18.03 -2.80 -2.47
N ARG A 149 17.84 -3.85 -1.68
CA ARG A 149 18.24 -3.84 -0.28
C ARG A 149 19.75 -3.93 -0.18
N THR A 150 20.31 -3.25 0.81
CA THR A 150 21.73 -3.27 1.11
C THR A 150 21.99 -3.76 2.52
N ASP A 151 23.16 -4.39 2.71
CA ASP A 151 23.72 -4.71 4.02
C ASP A 151 24.77 -3.68 4.47
N GLU A 152 24.99 -2.64 3.66
CA GLU A 152 26.01 -1.63 3.93
C GLU A 152 25.46 -0.53 4.82
N VAL A 153 26.26 -0.18 5.83
CA VAL A 153 26.05 0.95 6.72
C VAL A 153 27.33 1.77 6.80
N ILE A 154 27.23 3.05 6.55
CA ILE A 154 28.37 3.99 6.60
C ILE A 154 28.39 4.64 7.97
N LEU A 155 29.46 4.37 8.74
CA LEU A 155 29.69 5.05 10.01
C LEU A 155 30.40 6.38 9.77
N GLN A 156 29.84 7.46 10.31
CA GLN A 156 30.40 8.80 10.23
C GLN A 156 31.21 9.15 11.49
N SER A 157 32.04 10.16 11.39
CA SER A 157 32.94 10.56 12.48
C SER A 157 32.22 11.17 13.69
N ASP A 158 30.97 11.55 13.52
CA ASP A 158 30.08 12.07 14.59
C ASP A 158 29.29 10.97 15.28
N LEU A 159 29.63 9.71 15.04
CA LEU A 159 28.97 8.51 15.57
C LEU A 159 27.57 8.27 15.00
N THR A 160 27.20 8.92 13.89
CA THR A 160 25.98 8.57 13.16
C THR A 160 26.23 7.42 12.18
N ALA A 161 25.19 6.65 11.89
CA ALA A 161 25.19 5.57 10.93
C ALA A 161 24.19 5.88 9.80
N VAL A 162 24.65 5.89 8.55
CA VAL A 162 23.81 6.19 7.39
C VAL A 162 23.76 4.97 6.48
N ALA A 163 22.56 4.53 6.15
CA ALA A 163 22.34 3.50 5.14
C ALA A 163 22.17 4.16 3.77
N PRO A 164 22.90 3.72 2.73
CA PRO A 164 22.78 4.28 1.38
C PRO A 164 21.49 3.88 0.67
N GLY A 165 20.75 2.95 1.25
CA GLY A 165 19.47 2.44 0.72
C GLY A 165 18.69 1.66 1.78
N PRO A 166 17.57 1.02 1.40
CA PRO A 166 16.81 0.18 2.30
C PRO A 166 17.66 -0.98 2.81
N LEU A 167 17.76 -1.13 4.12
CA LEU A 167 18.52 -2.23 4.73
C LEU A 167 17.80 -3.57 4.58
N THR A 168 18.58 -4.66 4.54
CA THR A 168 18.01 -6.00 4.75
C THR A 168 17.41 -6.10 6.15
N PRO A 169 16.42 -6.99 6.38
CA PRO A 169 15.77 -7.13 7.68
C PRO A 169 16.76 -7.47 8.81
N ASP A 170 17.76 -8.28 8.52
CA ASP A 170 18.76 -8.71 9.52
C ASP A 170 19.68 -7.55 9.88
N THR A 171 20.23 -6.85 8.91
CA THR A 171 21.08 -5.65 9.16
C THR A 171 20.29 -4.54 9.87
N ALA A 172 19.01 -4.34 9.51
CA ALA A 172 18.16 -3.37 10.19
C ALA A 172 17.88 -3.76 11.65
N ALA A 173 17.70 -5.05 11.94
CA ALA A 173 17.51 -5.56 13.30
C ALA A 173 18.79 -5.41 14.13
N ASP A 174 19.95 -5.74 13.55
CA ASP A 174 21.25 -5.59 14.23
C ASP A 174 21.55 -4.11 14.52
N LEU A 175 21.29 -3.22 13.55
CA LEU A 175 21.50 -1.79 13.74
C LEU A 175 20.59 -1.21 14.83
N ALA A 176 19.35 -1.67 14.92
CA ALA A 176 18.40 -1.22 15.95
C ALA A 176 18.81 -1.62 17.38
N LEU A 177 19.74 -2.58 17.54
CA LEU A 177 20.32 -2.92 18.83
C LEU A 177 21.47 -1.95 19.23
N LEU A 178 22.04 -1.26 18.27
CA LEU A 178 23.24 -0.43 18.46
C LEU A 178 22.98 1.07 18.39
N ALA A 179 21.89 1.49 17.74
CA ALA A 179 21.61 2.90 17.49
C ALA A 179 20.10 3.17 17.45
N ASP A 180 19.73 4.37 17.90
CA ASP A 180 18.37 4.89 17.76
C ASP A 180 18.16 5.46 16.35
N ARG A 181 16.94 5.33 15.84
CA ARG A 181 16.59 5.85 14.52
C ARG A 181 16.22 7.33 14.60
N GLU A 182 17.02 8.20 13.99
CA GLU A 182 16.78 9.64 13.99
C GLU A 182 15.85 10.10 12.87
N SER A 183 16.06 9.61 11.64
CA SER A 183 15.24 9.99 10.48
C SER A 183 15.17 8.89 9.41
N THR A 184 14.16 8.98 8.58
CA THR A 184 14.07 8.26 7.29
C THR A 184 14.08 9.29 6.18
N GLY A 185 15.04 9.18 5.28
CA GLY A 185 15.02 9.92 4.02
C GLY A 185 13.91 9.44 3.09
#